data_852562ce7db8086502a6425369e6d9bd
#
_entry.id   852562ce7db8086502a6425369e6d9bd
#
_cell.length_a   1.000
_cell.length_b   1.000
_cell.length_c   1.000
_cell.angle_alpha   90.00
_cell.angle_beta   90.00
_cell.angle_gamma   90.00
#
_symmetry.space_group_name_H-M   'P 1'
#
loop_
_entity.id
_entity.type
_entity.pdbx_description
1 polymer ?
#
loop_
_entity_poly.entity_id
_entity_poly.type
_entity_poly.pdbx_seq_one_letter_code
_entity_poly.pdbx_strand_id
1 'polypeptide(L)'
;MPRSRLVAVPAAAVLAACLSPASAPAAVSRDRDTGVASRDRVHTVGGCQVLPADDPWNRRIDRRPVWRRSAAIVSAQAAGHQLHLDLGTTEEYYGIPVNVVGEDQPLLPLQFGVDGEDYRDESDRGPVFVPADAAIEGGSTDDPDPGDGDRHVLTVQSGTCDLVELYAAERVRDPSGQVVAWRAAAAARWSLSSSRLRPAGWTSADAAGLPILTGLLDYEEASTGPITHALRFTLPGARSAYTWPARHCGPSGNTSADLPAYGMRFRLRSSFPVGRYTGVAKRIVVAMKRYGLVYADQGSSMYVTGSADPRWSDALDQFRERPLDGRSLEVVKPWRRIVRC
;
A
#
# COMPACT_ATOMS: atom_id res chain seq x y z
N MET A 1 -2.23 28.76 -75.77
CA MET A 1 -2.64 28.09 -77.03
C MET A 1 -1.58 27.04 -77.36
N PRO A 2 -1.87 25.82 -77.83
CA PRO A 2 -3.15 25.34 -78.39
C PRO A 2 -3.69 24.08 -77.64
N ARG A 3 -4.90 23.79 -78.01
CA ARG A 3 -5.75 22.66 -77.63
C ARG A 3 -5.29 21.35 -78.29
N SER A 4 -5.45 20.20 -77.61
CA SER A 4 -5.55 18.92 -78.31
C SER A 4 -6.53 17.98 -77.64
N ARG A 5 -7.29 17.33 -78.44
CA ARG A 5 -8.60 16.71 -78.34
C ARG A 5 -8.57 15.35 -77.67
N LEU A 6 -9.65 15.03 -76.94
CA LEU A 6 -10.06 13.70 -76.51
C LEU A 6 -10.33 12.77 -77.72
N VAL A 7 -9.94 11.52 -77.54
CA VAL A 7 -10.44 10.39 -78.34
C VAL A 7 -11.05 9.39 -77.34
N ALA A 8 -12.32 9.13 -77.49
CA ALA A 8 -13.10 8.16 -76.71
C ALA A 8 -13.03 6.79 -77.41
N VAL A 9 -12.81 5.72 -76.63
CA VAL A 9 -12.96 4.32 -77.05
C VAL A 9 -14.00 3.66 -76.16
N PRO A 10 -14.99 2.95 -76.69
CA PRO A 10 -16.04 2.35 -75.91
C PRO A 10 -15.58 1.00 -75.30
N ALA A 11 -15.82 0.81 -74.01
CA ALA A 11 -15.60 -0.45 -73.35
C ALA A 11 -16.89 -1.29 -73.35
N ALA A 12 -16.80 -2.51 -73.80
CA ALA A 12 -17.87 -3.49 -73.79
C ALA A 12 -18.13 -4.01 -72.38
N ALA A 13 -19.36 -4.02 -71.96
CA ALA A 13 -19.81 -4.59 -70.71
C ALA A 13 -19.88 -6.09 -70.77
N VAL A 14 -19.13 -6.78 -69.95
CA VAL A 14 -19.30 -8.23 -69.67
C VAL A 14 -20.03 -8.31 -68.33
N LEU A 15 -21.29 -8.79 -68.33
CA LEU A 15 -22.01 -9.17 -67.12
C LEU A 15 -21.47 -10.50 -66.58
N ALA A 16 -20.77 -10.44 -65.49
CA ALA A 16 -20.46 -11.64 -64.67
C ALA A 16 -21.45 -11.71 -63.50
N ALA A 17 -22.30 -12.67 -63.49
CA ALA A 17 -23.19 -12.95 -62.41
C ALA A 17 -22.38 -13.59 -61.25
N CYS A 18 -22.16 -12.82 -60.15
CA CYS A 18 -21.60 -13.32 -58.92
C CYS A 18 -22.73 -13.88 -58.06
N LEU A 19 -22.78 -15.21 -57.95
CA LEU A 19 -23.53 -15.91 -56.89
C LEU A 19 -22.85 -15.63 -55.55
N SER A 20 -23.52 -14.89 -54.67
CA SER A 20 -23.06 -14.70 -53.30
C SER A 20 -23.35 -15.96 -52.48
N PRO A 21 -22.39 -16.53 -51.75
CA PRO A 21 -22.68 -17.55 -50.77
C PRO A 21 -23.39 -16.94 -49.56
N ALA A 22 -24.47 -17.60 -49.10
CA ALA A 22 -25.21 -17.23 -47.90
C ALA A 22 -24.29 -17.28 -46.68
N SER A 23 -24.20 -16.13 -45.97
CA SER A 23 -23.49 -16.03 -44.70
C SER A 23 -24.24 -16.87 -43.64
N ALA A 24 -23.59 -17.90 -43.13
CA ALA A 24 -24.03 -18.62 -41.94
C ALA A 24 -23.93 -17.67 -40.71
N PRO A 25 -24.89 -17.76 -39.77
CA PRO A 25 -24.82 -16.94 -38.56
C PRO A 25 -23.58 -17.35 -37.75
N ALA A 26 -22.79 -16.34 -37.38
CA ALA A 26 -21.64 -16.48 -36.49
C ALA A 26 -22.08 -17.12 -35.17
N ALA A 27 -21.57 -18.31 -34.87
CA ALA A 27 -21.72 -18.92 -33.57
C ALA A 27 -21.12 -17.99 -32.51
N VAL A 28 -21.95 -17.46 -31.60
CA VAL A 28 -21.52 -16.81 -30.41
C VAL A 28 -20.75 -17.83 -29.58
N SER A 29 -19.43 -17.80 -29.65
CA SER A 29 -18.61 -18.56 -28.72
C SER A 29 -18.92 -18.03 -27.32
N ARG A 30 -19.69 -18.82 -26.55
CA ARG A 30 -19.71 -18.68 -25.11
C ARG A 30 -18.30 -19.00 -24.66
N ASP A 31 -17.54 -17.96 -24.35
CA ASP A 31 -16.32 -18.06 -23.59
C ASP A 31 -16.68 -18.85 -22.33
N ARG A 32 -16.38 -20.13 -22.34
CA ARG A 32 -16.31 -20.90 -21.12
C ARG A 32 -15.16 -20.29 -20.37
N ASP A 33 -15.50 -19.45 -19.38
CA ASP A 33 -14.62 -19.10 -18.30
C ASP A 33 -14.09 -20.43 -17.72
N THR A 34 -13.03 -20.94 -18.35
CA THR A 34 -12.25 -22.02 -17.78
C THR A 34 -11.60 -21.40 -16.59
N GLY A 35 -12.25 -21.57 -15.43
CA GLY A 35 -11.74 -21.18 -14.13
C GLY A 35 -10.43 -21.91 -13.81
N VAL A 36 -9.39 -21.56 -14.52
CA VAL A 36 -8.04 -21.65 -14.02
C VAL A 36 -8.03 -20.68 -12.85
N ALA A 37 -8.13 -21.22 -11.64
CA ALA A 37 -7.90 -20.46 -10.43
C ALA A 37 -6.60 -19.69 -10.67
N SER A 38 -6.73 -18.38 -10.92
CA SER A 38 -5.61 -17.47 -10.92
C SER A 38 -4.92 -17.76 -9.60
N ARG A 39 -3.75 -18.37 -9.62
CA ARG A 39 -2.90 -18.41 -8.43
C ARG A 39 -2.74 -16.95 -8.09
N ASP A 40 -3.36 -16.53 -6.97
CA ASP A 40 -3.28 -15.15 -6.52
C ASP A 40 -1.82 -14.77 -6.59
N ARG A 41 -1.50 -13.79 -7.43
CA ARG A 41 -0.11 -13.36 -7.63
C ARG A 41 0.33 -12.81 -6.28
N VAL A 42 1.40 -13.35 -5.74
CA VAL A 42 1.93 -12.90 -4.46
C VAL A 42 2.57 -11.53 -4.65
N HIS A 43 2.30 -10.60 -3.74
CA HIS A 43 2.97 -9.30 -3.71
C HIS A 43 4.48 -9.49 -3.61
N THR A 44 5.25 -8.83 -4.46
CA THR A 44 6.71 -8.91 -4.49
C THR A 44 7.33 -7.52 -4.63
N VAL A 45 8.41 -7.27 -3.89
CA VAL A 45 9.21 -6.04 -3.97
C VAL A 45 10.68 -6.44 -4.08
N GLY A 46 11.40 -5.87 -5.04
CA GLY A 46 12.81 -6.20 -5.28
C GLY A 46 13.07 -7.69 -5.56
N GLY A 47 12.09 -8.41 -6.12
CA GLY A 47 12.16 -9.85 -6.35
C GLY A 47 11.82 -10.71 -5.12
N CYS A 48 11.58 -10.09 -3.97
CA CYS A 48 11.21 -10.76 -2.72
C CYS A 48 9.69 -10.85 -2.55
N GLN A 49 9.19 -12.02 -2.22
CA GLN A 49 7.79 -12.15 -1.77
C GLN A 49 7.60 -11.38 -0.45
N VAL A 50 6.56 -10.52 -0.40
CA VAL A 50 6.24 -9.77 0.82
C VAL A 50 5.43 -10.66 1.76
N LEU A 51 6.10 -11.25 2.70
CA LEU A 51 5.61 -12.18 3.72
C LEU A 51 5.05 -13.51 3.18
N PRO A 52 5.05 -14.57 3.98
CA PRO A 52 4.42 -15.85 3.63
C PRO A 52 2.93 -15.71 3.31
N ALA A 53 2.42 -16.59 2.44
CA ALA A 53 1.01 -16.55 2.00
C ALA A 53 0.00 -16.71 3.16
N ASP A 54 0.40 -17.35 4.26
CA ASP A 54 -0.40 -17.55 5.46
C ASP A 54 -0.22 -16.45 6.52
N ASP A 55 0.58 -15.42 6.21
CA ASP A 55 0.74 -14.26 7.08
C ASP A 55 -0.61 -13.54 7.30
N PRO A 56 -0.84 -12.92 8.48
CA PRO A 56 -2.06 -12.15 8.74
C PRO A 56 -2.36 -11.08 7.69
N TRP A 57 -1.35 -10.43 7.11
CA TRP A 57 -1.55 -9.44 6.08
C TRP A 57 -2.15 -10.03 4.80
N ASN A 58 -1.76 -11.24 4.43
CA ASN A 58 -2.19 -11.95 3.22
C ASN A 58 -3.50 -12.75 3.40
N ARG A 59 -4.09 -12.75 4.62
CA ARG A 59 -5.32 -13.47 4.90
C ARG A 59 -6.57 -12.67 4.55
N ARG A 60 -7.48 -13.30 3.82
CA ARG A 60 -8.80 -12.74 3.53
C ARG A 60 -9.66 -12.64 4.78
N ILE A 61 -10.45 -11.57 4.85
CA ILE A 61 -11.35 -11.27 5.97
C ILE A 61 -12.80 -11.05 5.53
N ASP A 62 -13.10 -11.15 4.24
CA ASP A 62 -14.41 -10.88 3.66
C ASP A 62 -15.55 -11.73 4.26
N ARG A 63 -15.23 -12.89 4.84
CA ARG A 63 -16.18 -13.79 5.51
C ARG A 63 -16.09 -13.77 7.05
N ARG A 64 -15.22 -12.93 7.63
CA ARG A 64 -15.11 -12.86 9.08
C ARG A 64 -16.33 -12.20 9.70
N PRO A 65 -16.75 -12.60 10.91
CA PRO A 65 -17.84 -11.94 11.63
C PRO A 65 -17.50 -10.47 11.91
N VAL A 66 -18.50 -9.62 11.80
CA VAL A 66 -18.41 -8.22 12.23
C VAL A 66 -18.20 -8.16 13.73
N TRP A 67 -17.34 -7.26 14.19
CA TRP A 67 -17.11 -7.04 15.61
C TRP A 67 -18.34 -6.36 16.27
N ARG A 68 -18.72 -6.82 17.45
CA ARG A 68 -19.90 -6.28 18.18
C ARG A 68 -19.88 -4.77 18.42
N ARG A 69 -18.70 -4.16 18.49
CA ARG A 69 -18.52 -2.71 18.65
C ARG A 69 -18.21 -1.98 17.34
N SER A 70 -18.32 -2.67 16.22
CA SER A 70 -17.99 -2.10 14.89
C SER A 70 -18.69 -0.76 14.65
N ALA A 71 -19.98 -0.69 14.89
CA ALA A 71 -20.76 0.54 14.67
C ALA A 71 -20.26 1.70 15.54
N ALA A 72 -19.98 1.46 16.82
CA ALA A 72 -19.49 2.48 17.74
C ALA A 72 -18.09 2.99 17.34
N ILE A 73 -17.16 2.07 17.00
CA ILE A 73 -15.80 2.42 16.56
C ILE A 73 -15.85 3.22 15.25
N VAL A 74 -16.60 2.75 14.26
CA VAL A 74 -16.73 3.45 12.98
C VAL A 74 -17.36 4.84 13.17
N SER A 75 -18.41 4.94 14.00
CA SER A 75 -19.04 6.23 14.30
C SER A 75 -18.09 7.21 14.98
N ALA A 76 -17.24 6.72 15.88
CA ALA A 76 -16.33 7.57 16.64
C ALA A 76 -15.08 8.02 15.84
N GLN A 77 -14.63 7.22 14.85
CA GLN A 77 -13.30 7.41 14.26
C GLN A 77 -13.29 7.58 12.73
N ALA A 78 -14.28 7.08 12.03
CA ALA A 78 -14.27 7.04 10.58
C ALA A 78 -15.50 7.69 9.92
N ALA A 79 -16.66 7.65 10.57
CA ALA A 79 -17.90 8.18 10.01
C ALA A 79 -17.83 9.70 9.78
N GLY A 80 -18.18 10.14 8.55
CA GLY A 80 -18.10 11.55 8.17
C GLY A 80 -16.73 11.97 7.64
N HIS A 81 -15.72 11.09 7.70
CA HIS A 81 -14.46 11.27 7.02
C HIS A 81 -14.45 10.51 5.70
N GLN A 82 -13.81 11.10 4.69
CA GLN A 82 -13.59 10.44 3.42
C GLN A 82 -12.24 9.71 3.44
N LEU A 83 -12.17 8.59 2.74
CA LEU A 83 -10.91 7.91 2.50
C LEU A 83 -10.00 8.86 1.75
N HIS A 84 -8.82 9.07 2.29
CA HIS A 84 -7.71 9.73 1.64
C HIS A 84 -6.68 8.69 1.21
N LEU A 85 -6.39 8.65 -0.07
CA LEU A 85 -5.28 7.88 -0.58
C LEU A 85 -4.04 8.77 -0.54
N ASP A 86 -3.12 8.43 0.33
CA ASP A 86 -1.83 9.08 0.49
C ASP A 86 -0.87 8.51 -0.55
N LEU A 87 -1.10 8.95 -1.78
CA LEU A 87 -0.45 8.49 -3.01
C LEU A 87 0.01 9.68 -3.81
N GLY A 88 1.17 9.60 -4.42
CA GLY A 88 1.74 10.67 -5.22
C GLY A 88 3.24 10.50 -5.36
N THR A 89 3.96 11.59 -5.47
CA THR A 89 5.43 11.62 -5.49
C THR A 89 5.96 12.15 -4.16
N THR A 90 7.21 11.85 -3.85
CA THR A 90 7.88 12.40 -2.67
C THR A 90 7.93 13.92 -2.71
N GLU A 91 8.06 14.52 -3.89
CA GLU A 91 8.05 15.98 -4.10
C GLU A 91 6.71 16.63 -3.71
N GLU A 92 5.63 15.86 -3.74
CA GLU A 92 4.30 16.30 -3.30
C GLU A 92 4.02 15.98 -1.83
N TYR A 93 5.00 15.43 -1.11
CA TYR A 93 4.87 14.92 0.27
C TYR A 93 3.83 13.79 0.41
N TYR A 94 3.60 13.01 -0.66
CA TYR A 94 2.68 11.88 -0.67
C TYR A 94 3.37 10.59 -1.11
N GLY A 95 3.03 9.54 -0.41
CA GLY A 95 3.59 8.21 -0.67
C GLY A 95 4.98 8.01 -0.06
N ILE A 96 5.25 6.79 0.34
CA ILE A 96 6.51 6.40 0.96
C ILE A 96 7.40 5.75 -0.10
N PRO A 97 8.62 6.25 -0.32
CA PRO A 97 9.55 5.63 -1.26
C PRO A 97 10.05 4.29 -0.74
N VAL A 98 10.21 3.32 -1.65
CA VAL A 98 10.79 2.03 -1.35
C VAL A 98 12.14 1.90 -2.06
N ASN A 99 13.20 1.81 -1.29
CA ASN A 99 14.55 1.60 -1.78
C ASN A 99 14.81 0.09 -1.93
N VAL A 100 15.39 -0.33 -3.05
CA VAL A 100 15.80 -1.71 -3.28
C VAL A 100 17.30 -1.75 -3.51
N VAL A 101 18.01 -2.57 -2.74
CA VAL A 101 19.47 -2.71 -2.81
C VAL A 101 19.89 -4.17 -3.04
N GLY A 102 21.10 -4.40 -3.50
CA GLY A 102 21.70 -5.71 -3.61
C GLY A 102 22.22 -6.24 -2.28
N GLU A 103 22.65 -7.50 -2.27
CA GLU A 103 23.26 -8.16 -1.07
C GLU A 103 24.59 -7.52 -0.68
N ASP A 104 25.28 -6.90 -1.62
CA ASP A 104 26.57 -6.23 -1.45
C ASP A 104 26.46 -4.80 -0.93
N GLN A 105 25.23 -4.31 -0.63
CA GLN A 105 25.01 -2.96 -0.08
C GLN A 105 25.83 -2.77 1.21
N PRO A 106 26.75 -1.79 1.26
CA PRO A 106 27.50 -1.51 2.45
C PRO A 106 26.63 -1.16 3.64
N LEU A 107 27.00 -1.62 4.81
CA LEU A 107 26.33 -1.29 6.06
C LEU A 107 26.80 0.07 6.57
N LEU A 108 25.85 0.95 6.89
CA LEU A 108 26.13 2.23 7.57
C LEU A 108 25.72 2.15 9.04
N PRO A 109 26.49 2.79 9.95
CA PRO A 109 26.11 2.90 11.35
C PRO A 109 24.72 3.53 11.52
N LEU A 110 23.96 3.09 12.53
CA LEU A 110 22.69 3.67 12.93
C LEU A 110 22.81 4.32 14.30
N GLN A 111 22.39 5.58 14.38
CA GLN A 111 22.28 6.40 15.58
C GLN A 111 20.81 6.60 15.93
N PHE A 112 20.49 6.89 17.20
CA PHE A 112 19.13 7.15 17.65
C PHE A 112 19.01 8.54 18.28
N GLY A 113 17.78 9.07 18.24
CA GLY A 113 17.39 10.36 18.77
C GLY A 113 17.31 11.43 17.69
N VAL A 114 16.08 11.77 17.29
CA VAL A 114 15.75 12.80 16.30
C VAL A 114 14.60 13.62 16.86
N ASP A 115 14.70 14.96 16.79
CA ASP A 115 13.64 15.90 17.18
C ASP A 115 13.07 15.70 18.59
N GLY A 116 13.86 15.12 19.51
CA GLY A 116 13.44 14.80 20.87
C GLY A 116 12.75 13.45 21.02
N GLU A 117 12.57 12.71 19.93
CA GLU A 117 12.05 11.35 19.93
C GLU A 117 13.17 10.31 19.92
N ASP A 118 13.05 9.30 20.76
CA ASP A 118 14.07 8.25 20.89
C ASP A 118 13.43 6.94 21.35
N TYR A 119 13.16 6.04 20.40
CA TYR A 119 12.59 4.72 20.64
C TYR A 119 13.66 3.61 20.58
N ARG A 120 14.93 3.92 20.90
CA ARG A 120 16.05 2.97 20.80
C ARG A 120 15.84 1.67 21.59
N ASP A 121 15.09 1.73 22.70
CA ASP A 121 14.85 0.55 23.54
C ASP A 121 13.78 -0.38 22.97
N GLU A 122 13.03 0.11 22.00
CA GLU A 122 12.04 -0.64 21.24
C GLU A 122 12.44 -0.83 19.76
N SER A 123 13.71 -0.61 19.45
CA SER A 123 14.25 -0.62 18.09
C SER A 123 15.32 -1.70 17.90
N ASP A 124 15.44 -2.17 16.65
CA ASP A 124 16.56 -3.02 16.23
C ASP A 124 17.80 -2.17 16.05
N ARG A 125 18.87 -2.51 16.78
CA ARG A 125 20.14 -1.77 16.82
C ARG A 125 21.16 -2.36 15.83
N GLY A 126 22.23 -1.63 15.61
CA GLY A 126 23.38 -2.02 14.78
C GLY A 126 23.29 -1.41 13.36
N PRO A 127 24.33 -1.64 12.54
CA PRO A 127 24.44 -1.00 11.24
C PRO A 127 23.33 -1.49 10.28
N VAL A 128 22.92 -0.63 9.36
CA VAL A 128 21.81 -0.85 8.41
C VAL A 128 22.29 -0.86 6.96
N PHE A 129 21.66 -1.64 6.10
CA PHE A 129 21.91 -1.66 4.65
C PHE A 129 21.13 -0.58 3.89
N VAL A 130 20.85 0.54 4.55
CA VAL A 130 20.21 1.71 3.93
C VAL A 130 21.28 2.47 3.15
N PRO A 131 21.13 2.68 1.82
CA PRO A 131 22.15 3.36 1.02
C PRO A 131 22.25 4.84 1.40
N ALA A 132 23.40 5.44 1.16
CA ALA A 132 23.67 6.83 1.50
C ALA A 132 22.72 7.81 0.79
N ASP A 133 22.27 7.44 -0.40
CA ASP A 133 21.37 8.18 -1.28
C ASP A 133 19.91 7.69 -1.24
N ALA A 134 19.55 6.88 -0.23
CA ALA A 134 18.18 6.37 -0.12
C ALA A 134 17.15 7.48 -0.20
N ALA A 135 16.09 7.28 -0.98
CA ALA A 135 14.97 8.20 -0.97
C ALA A 135 14.30 8.20 0.41
N ILE A 136 14.01 9.39 0.93
CA ILE A 136 13.30 9.63 2.19
C ILE A 136 11.90 10.13 1.85
N GLU A 137 10.89 9.72 2.62
CA GLU A 137 9.54 10.28 2.52
C GLU A 137 9.56 11.81 2.69
N GLY A 138 8.90 12.53 1.79
CA GLY A 138 8.89 13.98 1.75
C GLY A 138 10.12 14.63 1.11
N GLY A 139 11.15 13.85 0.76
CA GLY A 139 12.34 14.34 0.05
C GLY A 139 12.10 14.48 -1.44
N SER A 140 12.91 15.32 -2.08
CA SER A 140 12.90 15.54 -3.53
C SER A 140 14.31 15.45 -4.12
N THR A 141 14.42 15.63 -5.44
CA THR A 141 15.72 15.74 -6.12
C THR A 141 16.49 16.99 -5.67
N ASP A 142 15.77 18.08 -5.40
CA ASP A 142 16.37 19.36 -4.99
C ASP A 142 16.58 19.44 -3.47
N ASP A 143 15.75 18.75 -2.68
CA ASP A 143 15.86 18.65 -1.22
C ASP A 143 15.74 17.17 -0.79
N PRO A 144 16.85 16.43 -0.87
CA PRO A 144 16.84 15.01 -0.52
C PRO A 144 16.82 14.76 1.00
N ASP A 145 16.98 15.79 1.83
CA ASP A 145 17.01 15.73 3.29
C ASP A 145 15.84 16.56 3.87
N PRO A 146 14.59 16.09 3.75
CA PRO A 146 13.43 16.85 4.21
C PRO A 146 13.52 17.11 5.73
N GLY A 147 13.21 18.35 6.14
CA GLY A 147 13.22 18.75 7.55
C GLY A 147 11.96 18.36 8.32
N ASP A 148 10.83 18.19 7.61
CA ASP A 148 9.52 17.99 8.20
C ASP A 148 8.92 16.61 7.80
N GLY A 149 7.84 16.23 8.49
CA GLY A 149 7.10 14.97 8.24
C GLY A 149 7.71 13.75 8.93
N ASP A 150 7.16 12.59 8.62
CA ASP A 150 7.52 11.32 9.26
C ASP A 150 8.87 10.79 8.77
N ARG A 151 9.32 11.23 7.59
CA ARG A 151 10.63 10.90 7.01
C ARG A 151 10.96 9.42 7.04
N HIS A 152 9.98 8.60 6.64
CA HIS A 152 10.20 7.16 6.57
C HIS A 152 11.24 6.81 5.50
N VAL A 153 12.07 5.83 5.82
CA VAL A 153 12.97 5.18 4.85
C VAL A 153 12.72 3.68 4.91
N LEU A 154 12.25 3.12 3.80
CA LEU A 154 12.05 1.69 3.63
C LEU A 154 13.11 1.16 2.67
N THR A 155 13.85 0.14 3.08
CA THR A 155 14.89 -0.48 2.24
C THR A 155 14.74 -1.99 2.25
N VAL A 156 14.55 -2.56 1.06
CA VAL A 156 14.52 -4.01 0.83
C VAL A 156 15.86 -4.45 0.25
N GLN A 157 16.50 -5.44 0.88
CA GLN A 157 17.67 -6.09 0.32
C GLN A 157 17.22 -7.28 -0.52
N SER A 158 17.40 -7.19 -1.84
CA SER A 158 17.14 -8.28 -2.77
C SER A 158 18.10 -9.45 -2.48
N GLY A 159 17.65 -10.68 -2.73
CA GLY A 159 18.43 -11.88 -2.42
C GLY A 159 18.21 -12.40 -1.01
N THR A 160 18.55 -11.65 0.04
CA THR A 160 18.26 -12.04 1.43
C THR A 160 16.79 -11.87 1.80
N CYS A 161 16.09 -10.96 1.12
CA CYS A 161 14.70 -10.56 1.41
C CYS A 161 14.54 -10.02 2.84
N ASP A 162 15.53 -9.27 3.29
CA ASP A 162 15.45 -8.49 4.52
C ASP A 162 14.96 -7.07 4.24
N LEU A 163 14.24 -6.53 5.19
CA LEU A 163 13.68 -5.19 5.17
C LEU A 163 14.19 -4.41 6.37
N VAL A 164 14.62 -3.18 6.14
CA VAL A 164 14.86 -2.16 7.18
C VAL A 164 13.89 -1.01 6.97
N GLU A 165 13.25 -0.60 8.05
CA GLU A 165 12.38 0.58 8.10
C GLU A 165 12.87 1.53 9.19
N LEU A 166 13.02 2.81 8.83
CA LEU A 166 13.41 3.88 9.75
C LEU A 166 12.26 4.89 9.84
N TYR A 167 12.04 5.43 11.03
CA TYR A 167 11.14 6.56 11.30
C TYR A 167 11.95 7.78 11.71
N ALA A 168 11.56 8.97 11.25
CA ALA A 168 12.25 10.22 11.41
C ALA A 168 13.73 10.12 10.99
N ALA A 169 13.96 9.58 9.78
CA ALA A 169 15.31 9.30 9.31
C ALA A 169 16.06 10.57 8.89
N GLU A 170 17.33 10.61 9.25
CA GLU A 170 18.27 11.68 8.89
C GLU A 170 19.61 11.11 8.44
N ARG A 171 20.21 11.72 7.41
CA ARG A 171 21.59 11.44 7.02
C ARG A 171 22.57 12.13 7.94
N VAL A 172 23.53 11.39 8.48
CA VAL A 172 24.67 11.94 9.22
C VAL A 172 25.83 12.08 8.25
N ARG A 173 26.28 13.33 8.04
CA ARG A 173 27.35 13.66 7.11
C ARG A 173 28.63 14.00 7.86
N ASP A 174 29.76 13.66 7.28
CA ASP A 174 31.07 14.12 7.72
C ASP A 174 31.37 15.55 7.22
N PRO A 175 32.50 16.16 7.61
CA PRO A 175 32.87 17.52 7.16
C PRO A 175 33.08 17.66 5.63
N SER A 176 33.24 16.53 4.91
CA SER A 176 33.33 16.55 3.45
C SER A 176 31.96 16.49 2.76
N GLY A 177 30.87 16.30 3.54
CA GLY A 177 29.50 16.14 3.06
C GLY A 177 29.13 14.68 2.74
N GLN A 178 30.06 13.73 2.95
CA GLN A 178 29.78 12.32 2.73
C GLN A 178 28.86 11.79 3.84
N VAL A 179 27.85 10.99 3.46
CA VAL A 179 26.99 10.29 4.41
C VAL A 179 27.77 9.14 5.04
N VAL A 180 27.94 9.19 6.35
CA VAL A 180 28.74 8.22 7.12
C VAL A 180 27.90 7.37 8.09
N ALA A 181 26.65 7.78 8.34
CA ALA A 181 25.70 7.07 9.19
C ALA A 181 24.26 7.51 8.89
N TRP A 182 23.32 6.75 9.38
CA TRP A 182 21.93 7.15 9.52
C TRP A 182 21.59 7.45 10.97
N ARG A 183 20.65 8.37 11.18
CA ARG A 183 20.03 8.62 12.48
C ARG A 183 18.53 8.46 12.33
N ALA A 184 17.86 7.90 13.34
CA ALA A 184 16.41 7.71 13.32
C ALA A 184 15.82 7.79 14.73
N ALA A 185 14.53 8.10 14.85
CA ALA A 185 13.82 7.98 16.11
C ALA A 185 13.49 6.51 16.42
N ALA A 186 13.07 5.74 15.40
CA ALA A 186 12.85 4.30 15.52
C ALA A 186 13.43 3.54 14.31
N ALA A 187 13.77 2.27 14.53
CA ALA A 187 14.23 1.36 13.49
C ALA A 187 13.68 -0.04 13.68
N ALA A 188 13.27 -0.66 12.59
CA ALA A 188 12.77 -2.02 12.59
C ALA A 188 13.40 -2.85 11.47
N ARG A 189 13.71 -4.12 11.79
CA ARG A 189 14.21 -5.12 10.83
C ARG A 189 13.24 -6.26 10.71
N TRP A 190 13.03 -6.68 9.49
CA TRP A 190 12.11 -7.76 9.17
C TRP A 190 12.77 -8.70 8.17
N SER A 191 12.43 -9.99 8.23
CA SER A 191 12.64 -10.89 7.10
C SER A 191 11.31 -11.06 6.39
N LEU A 192 11.26 -10.71 5.11
CA LEU A 192 10.05 -10.84 4.29
C LEU A 192 9.66 -12.31 4.06
N SER A 193 10.53 -13.25 4.33
CA SER A 193 10.26 -14.69 4.29
C SER A 193 9.67 -15.26 5.60
N SER A 194 9.40 -14.41 6.61
CA SER A 194 8.98 -14.85 7.94
C SER A 194 7.83 -14.04 8.50
N SER A 195 6.84 -14.72 9.09
CA SER A 195 5.76 -14.10 9.87
C SER A 195 6.14 -13.81 11.33
N ARG A 196 7.44 -13.71 11.64
CA ARG A 196 7.92 -13.43 12.99
C ARG A 196 7.52 -12.01 13.40
N LEU A 197 6.86 -11.91 14.54
CA LEU A 197 6.46 -10.62 15.11
C LEU A 197 7.59 -10.04 15.98
N ARG A 198 7.62 -8.73 16.12
CA ARG A 198 8.49 -8.01 17.07
C ARG A 198 8.19 -8.44 18.52
N PRO A 199 9.06 -8.17 19.46
CA PRO A 199 8.78 -8.33 20.89
C PRO A 199 7.49 -7.58 21.30
N ALA A 200 6.78 -8.10 22.30
CA ALA A 200 5.61 -7.41 22.84
C ALA A 200 6.01 -6.10 23.51
N GLY A 201 5.29 -5.02 23.20
CA GLY A 201 5.59 -3.67 23.68
C GLY A 201 6.57 -2.89 22.79
N TRP A 202 7.10 -3.49 21.72
CA TRP A 202 7.99 -2.78 20.80
C TRP A 202 7.20 -2.11 19.68
N THR A 203 7.50 -0.83 19.45
CA THR A 203 7.09 -0.10 18.25
C THR A 203 7.88 -0.55 17.01
N SER A 204 7.66 0.10 15.88
CA SER A 204 8.44 -0.02 14.66
C SER A 204 8.59 1.37 14.04
N ALA A 205 8.83 1.48 12.75
CA ALA A 205 8.62 2.72 12.02
C ALA A 205 7.12 3.08 11.93
N ASP A 206 6.22 2.14 12.24
CA ASP A 206 4.77 2.33 12.37
C ASP A 206 4.38 2.10 13.85
N ALA A 207 3.54 2.96 14.45
CA ALA A 207 3.28 2.96 15.89
C ALA A 207 2.73 1.62 16.42
N ALA A 208 2.07 0.83 15.60
CA ALA A 208 1.53 -0.48 16.00
C ALA A 208 2.59 -1.59 16.18
N GLY A 209 3.87 -1.32 15.91
CA GLY A 209 4.91 -2.36 15.86
C GLY A 209 4.71 -3.33 14.71
N LEU A 210 4.26 -2.82 13.57
CA LEU A 210 4.00 -3.53 12.33
C LEU A 210 4.94 -3.04 11.22
N PRO A 211 5.22 -3.85 10.18
CA PRO A 211 5.95 -3.36 9.03
C PRO A 211 5.05 -2.50 8.13
N ILE A 212 5.57 -1.37 7.69
CA ILE A 212 4.88 -0.44 6.78
C ILE A 212 4.75 -1.07 5.39
N LEU A 213 5.85 -1.58 4.85
CA LEU A 213 5.92 -2.15 3.49
C LEU A 213 4.82 -3.16 3.22
N THR A 214 4.47 -3.98 4.20
CA THR A 214 3.51 -5.08 4.04
C THR A 214 2.08 -4.61 3.82
N GLY A 215 1.76 -3.39 4.23
CA GLY A 215 0.44 -2.78 4.05
C GLY A 215 0.44 -1.60 3.08
N LEU A 216 1.57 -1.30 2.46
CA LEU A 216 1.71 -0.22 1.50
C LEU A 216 0.99 -0.59 0.19
N LEU A 217 0.25 0.35 -0.40
CA LEU A 217 -0.23 0.21 -1.76
C LEU A 217 0.97 0.29 -2.71
N ASP A 218 1.24 -0.77 -3.44
CA ASP A 218 2.28 -0.79 -4.47
C ASP A 218 1.67 -0.59 -5.86
N TYR A 219 2.21 0.38 -6.64
CA TYR A 219 1.67 0.67 -7.96
C TYR A 219 1.89 -0.47 -8.95
N GLU A 220 3.04 -1.12 -8.93
CA GLU A 220 3.34 -2.23 -9.82
C GLU A 220 2.39 -3.41 -9.58
N GLU A 221 2.14 -3.76 -8.31
CA GLU A 221 1.12 -4.77 -7.99
C GLU A 221 -0.25 -4.32 -8.46
N ALA A 222 -0.67 -3.11 -8.07
CA ALA A 222 -2.01 -2.59 -8.36
C ALA A 222 -2.28 -2.43 -9.86
N SER A 223 -1.27 -2.11 -10.68
CA SER A 223 -1.40 -1.93 -12.13
C SER A 223 -1.41 -3.26 -12.90
N THR A 224 -0.74 -4.28 -12.40
CA THR A 224 -0.54 -5.55 -13.13
C THR A 224 -1.47 -6.67 -12.69
N GLY A 225 -2.08 -6.59 -11.49
CA GLY A 225 -2.92 -7.65 -10.97
C GLY A 225 -3.80 -7.26 -9.79
N PRO A 226 -4.45 -8.24 -9.16
CA PRO A 226 -5.20 -8.00 -7.93
C PRO A 226 -4.23 -7.74 -6.77
N ILE A 227 -4.57 -6.79 -5.90
CA ILE A 227 -3.90 -6.59 -4.62
C ILE A 227 -4.36 -7.72 -3.69
N THR A 228 -3.38 -8.48 -3.14
CA THR A 228 -3.64 -9.74 -2.43
C THR A 228 -3.29 -9.68 -0.94
N HIS A 229 -3.16 -8.50 -0.40
CA HIS A 229 -2.88 -8.25 1.02
C HIS A 229 -3.80 -7.16 1.60
N ALA A 230 -3.77 -7.00 2.92
CA ALA A 230 -4.42 -5.89 3.61
C ALA A 230 -3.60 -4.62 3.47
N LEU A 231 -4.27 -3.48 3.50
CA LEU A 231 -3.61 -2.17 3.44
C LEU A 231 -3.44 -1.60 4.85
N ARG A 232 -2.35 -0.85 5.09
CA ARG A 232 -2.23 -0.04 6.31
C ARG A 232 -3.10 1.21 6.20
N PHE A 233 -3.62 1.68 7.32
CA PHE A 233 -4.31 2.97 7.37
C PHE A 233 -4.23 3.59 8.74
N THR A 234 -4.48 4.91 8.81
CA THR A 234 -4.47 5.70 10.02
C THR A 234 -5.88 6.13 10.43
N LEU A 235 -6.04 6.38 11.72
CA LEU A 235 -7.21 6.99 12.35
C LEU A 235 -6.75 7.96 13.45
N PRO A 236 -7.55 8.97 13.83
CA PRO A 236 -7.10 10.01 14.77
C PRO A 236 -6.94 9.52 16.21
N GLY A 237 -7.61 8.45 16.60
CA GLY A 237 -7.59 8.00 17.99
C GLY A 237 -7.31 6.51 18.13
N ALA A 238 -6.30 6.17 18.94
CA ALA A 238 -5.99 4.81 19.32
C ALA A 238 -6.35 4.55 20.79
N ARG A 239 -6.85 3.35 21.04
CA ARG A 239 -7.00 2.84 22.40
C ARG A 239 -5.64 2.40 22.94
N SER A 240 -5.40 2.60 24.26
CA SER A 240 -4.24 2.02 24.97
C SER A 240 -4.34 0.49 25.00
N ALA A 241 -4.24 -0.11 23.83
CA ALA A 241 -4.37 -1.53 23.60
C ALA A 241 -3.91 -1.89 22.17
N TYR A 242 -3.60 -3.16 21.97
CA TYR A 242 -3.37 -3.73 20.65
C TYR A 242 -4.03 -5.10 20.50
N THR A 243 -4.15 -5.57 19.27
CA THR A 243 -4.50 -6.96 18.95
C THR A 243 -3.59 -7.49 17.86
N TRP A 244 -3.36 -8.80 17.89
CA TRP A 244 -2.55 -9.47 16.88
C TRP A 244 -2.98 -9.10 15.44
N PRO A 245 -2.02 -8.79 14.52
CA PRO A 245 -0.56 -8.96 14.64
C PRO A 245 0.21 -7.80 15.29
N ALA A 246 -0.43 -6.67 15.64
CA ALA A 246 0.25 -5.55 16.29
C ALA A 246 0.93 -5.97 17.62
N ARG A 247 1.95 -5.22 18.01
CA ARG A 247 2.79 -5.51 19.16
C ARG A 247 2.90 -4.37 20.15
N HIS A 248 2.56 -3.15 19.74
CA HIS A 248 2.66 -1.95 20.55
C HIS A 248 1.28 -1.33 20.80
N CYS A 249 1.13 -0.62 21.90
CA CYS A 249 -0.13 0.00 22.33
C CYS A 249 -0.29 1.42 21.81
N GLY A 250 -1.52 1.83 21.61
CA GLY A 250 -1.83 3.26 21.47
C GLY A 250 -1.50 4.04 22.76
N PRO A 251 -1.60 5.37 22.73
CA PRO A 251 -1.23 6.24 23.84
C PRO A 251 -1.85 5.85 25.16
N SER A 252 -1.09 6.01 26.24
CA SER A 252 -1.55 5.72 27.61
C SER A 252 -2.76 6.59 27.97
N GLY A 253 -3.67 6.04 28.79
CA GLY A 253 -4.87 6.74 29.23
C GLY A 253 -6.10 6.61 28.33
N ASN A 254 -5.95 6.26 27.07
CA ASN A 254 -7.08 6.06 26.15
C ASN A 254 -7.74 4.69 26.35
N THR A 255 -8.64 4.57 27.33
CA THR A 255 -9.28 3.29 27.69
C THR A 255 -10.62 3.03 27.01
N SER A 256 -11.19 4.02 26.31
CA SER A 256 -12.51 3.89 25.67
C SER A 256 -12.57 2.69 24.73
N ALA A 257 -13.65 1.92 24.85
CA ALA A 257 -13.88 0.79 23.96
C ALA A 257 -14.42 1.20 22.58
N ASP A 258 -14.70 2.48 22.37
CA ASP A 258 -15.10 3.06 21.07
C ASP A 258 -13.89 3.55 20.27
N LEU A 259 -12.69 3.52 20.88
CA LEU A 259 -11.44 3.68 20.17
C LEU A 259 -10.94 2.31 19.68
N PRO A 260 -10.42 2.24 18.46
CA PRO A 260 -9.79 1.03 17.94
C PRO A 260 -8.47 0.76 18.65
N ALA A 261 -8.15 -0.50 18.86
CA ALA A 261 -6.81 -0.94 19.24
C ALA A 261 -5.95 -1.13 17.98
N TYR A 262 -4.65 -0.87 18.07
CA TYR A 262 -3.75 -1.18 16.96
C TYR A 262 -3.85 -2.64 16.54
N GLY A 263 -3.70 -2.90 15.25
CA GLY A 263 -3.89 -4.23 14.65
C GLY A 263 -5.34 -4.63 14.39
N MET A 264 -6.32 -3.81 14.81
CA MET A 264 -7.70 -4.06 14.40
C MET A 264 -7.85 -3.95 12.89
N ARG A 265 -8.72 -4.82 12.35
CA ARG A 265 -8.95 -4.88 10.92
C ARG A 265 -10.33 -4.33 10.56
N PHE A 266 -10.33 -3.40 9.63
CA PHE A 266 -11.52 -2.84 9.02
C PHE A 266 -11.67 -3.39 7.61
N ARG A 267 -12.88 -3.41 7.08
CA ARG A 267 -13.15 -3.73 5.68
C ARG A 267 -14.34 -2.96 5.15
N LEU A 268 -14.46 -2.85 3.86
CA LEU A 268 -15.69 -2.40 3.23
C LEU A 268 -16.83 -3.40 3.49
N ARG A 269 -18.02 -2.88 3.78
CA ARG A 269 -19.23 -3.68 3.94
C ARG A 269 -19.49 -4.55 2.71
N SER A 270 -20.10 -5.71 2.91
CA SER A 270 -20.44 -6.62 1.80
C SER A 270 -21.31 -5.96 0.73
N SER A 271 -22.19 -5.03 1.12
CA SER A 271 -23.05 -4.25 0.23
C SER A 271 -22.36 -3.14 -0.56
N PHE A 272 -21.07 -2.81 -0.25
CA PHE A 272 -20.38 -1.71 -0.94
C PHE A 272 -20.22 -2.00 -2.44
N PRO A 273 -20.66 -1.06 -3.32
CA PRO A 273 -20.71 -1.27 -4.77
C PRO A 273 -19.35 -1.05 -5.43
N VAL A 274 -18.48 -2.06 -5.42
CA VAL A 274 -17.13 -2.00 -6.04
C VAL A 274 -17.16 -1.70 -7.54
N GLY A 275 -18.29 -1.96 -8.23
CA GLY A 275 -18.46 -1.67 -9.65
C GLY A 275 -18.49 -0.20 -10.00
N ARG A 276 -18.52 0.71 -9.01
CA ARG A 276 -18.41 2.17 -9.23
C ARG A 276 -17.01 2.60 -9.65
N TYR A 277 -16.00 1.76 -9.43
CA TYR A 277 -14.60 2.01 -9.72
C TYR A 277 -14.11 1.12 -10.85
N THR A 278 -13.08 1.55 -11.56
CA THR A 278 -12.46 0.80 -12.67
C THR A 278 -10.94 0.70 -12.45
N GLY A 279 -10.26 -0.10 -13.26
CA GLY A 279 -8.80 -0.18 -13.27
C GLY A 279 -8.17 -0.39 -11.88
N VAL A 280 -7.14 0.38 -11.57
CA VAL A 280 -6.40 0.36 -10.31
C VAL A 280 -7.31 0.70 -9.13
N ALA A 281 -8.14 1.75 -9.23
CA ALA A 281 -9.07 2.14 -8.17
C ALA A 281 -10.01 0.99 -7.78
N LYS A 282 -10.51 0.21 -8.74
CA LYS A 282 -11.33 -0.98 -8.46
C LYS A 282 -10.55 -2.05 -7.71
N ARG A 283 -9.28 -2.27 -8.04
CA ARG A 283 -8.44 -3.26 -7.35
C ARG A 283 -8.22 -2.86 -5.89
N ILE A 284 -7.99 -1.56 -5.62
CA ILE A 284 -7.88 -1.01 -4.26
C ILE A 284 -9.15 -1.30 -3.45
N VAL A 285 -10.34 -0.94 -3.94
CA VAL A 285 -11.59 -1.18 -3.19
C VAL A 285 -11.92 -2.67 -3.05
N VAL A 286 -11.51 -3.51 -4.01
CA VAL A 286 -11.64 -4.98 -3.90
C VAL A 286 -10.71 -5.51 -2.80
N ALA A 287 -9.46 -5.03 -2.70
CA ALA A 287 -8.55 -5.38 -1.62
C ALA A 287 -9.11 -4.95 -0.27
N MET A 288 -9.58 -3.71 -0.13
CA MET A 288 -10.24 -3.22 1.08
C MET A 288 -11.45 -4.09 1.50
N LYS A 289 -12.14 -4.69 0.55
CA LYS A 289 -13.29 -5.58 0.82
C LYS A 289 -12.86 -6.99 1.20
N ARG A 290 -11.81 -7.52 0.56
CA ARG A 290 -11.35 -8.91 0.72
C ARG A 290 -10.36 -9.09 1.85
N TYR A 291 -9.36 -8.22 1.90
CA TYR A 291 -8.25 -8.26 2.85
C TYR A 291 -8.38 -7.19 3.93
N GLY A 292 -9.03 -6.06 3.60
CA GLY A 292 -9.33 -4.97 4.51
C GLY A 292 -8.16 -4.03 4.78
N LEU A 293 -8.33 -3.24 5.82
CA LEU A 293 -7.42 -2.21 6.30
C LEU A 293 -6.94 -2.59 7.70
N VAL A 294 -5.65 -2.53 7.97
CA VAL A 294 -5.07 -2.73 9.29
C VAL A 294 -4.84 -1.36 9.93
N TYR A 295 -5.40 -1.15 11.11
CA TYR A 295 -5.13 0.07 11.87
C TYR A 295 -3.73 -0.01 12.45
N ALA A 296 -2.81 0.74 11.88
CA ALA A 296 -1.38 0.61 12.10
C ALA A 296 -0.77 1.83 12.79
N ASP A 297 -1.36 3.02 12.59
CA ASP A 297 -0.86 4.23 13.22
C ASP A 297 -1.96 5.25 13.52
N GLN A 298 -1.66 6.18 14.44
CA GLN A 298 -2.43 7.40 14.61
C GLN A 298 -1.98 8.45 13.60
N GLY A 299 -2.94 9.23 13.15
CA GLY A 299 -2.72 10.30 12.18
C GLY A 299 -4.03 10.87 11.69
N SER A 300 -4.01 11.47 10.54
CA SER A 300 -5.22 11.96 9.89
C SER A 300 -6.20 10.81 9.63
N SER A 301 -7.51 11.13 9.71
CA SER A 301 -8.54 10.10 9.59
C SER A 301 -8.62 9.53 8.20
N MET A 302 -8.61 8.19 8.11
CA MET A 302 -8.85 7.44 6.87
C MET A 302 -7.75 7.61 5.81
N TYR A 303 -6.50 7.84 6.21
CA TYR A 303 -5.38 7.84 5.27
C TYR A 303 -4.93 6.41 5.01
N VAL A 304 -4.82 6.05 3.73
CA VAL A 304 -4.26 4.79 3.24
C VAL A 304 -3.02 5.13 2.42
N THR A 305 -1.87 4.70 2.90
CA THR A 305 -0.58 5.07 2.32
C THR A 305 -0.17 4.10 1.21
N GLY A 306 0.46 4.64 0.16
CA GLY A 306 1.06 3.85 -0.91
C GLY A 306 2.49 4.23 -1.21
N SER A 307 3.08 3.51 -2.14
CA SER A 307 4.42 3.83 -2.66
C SER A 307 4.41 5.17 -3.39
N ALA A 308 5.50 5.92 -3.28
CA ALA A 308 5.71 7.12 -4.08
C ALA A 308 5.81 6.75 -5.55
N ASP A 309 4.82 7.15 -6.36
CA ASP A 309 4.74 6.85 -7.78
C ASP A 309 3.85 7.88 -8.51
N PRO A 310 4.34 8.53 -9.58
CA PRO A 310 3.57 9.55 -10.29
C PRO A 310 2.38 8.99 -11.10
N ARG A 311 2.28 7.68 -11.27
CA ARG A 311 1.24 7.02 -12.08
C ARG A 311 -0.09 6.83 -11.36
N TRP A 312 -0.21 7.21 -10.08
CA TRP A 312 -1.44 7.07 -9.30
C TRP A 312 -2.61 7.95 -9.73
N SER A 313 -2.41 8.93 -10.63
CA SER A 313 -3.38 9.99 -10.97
C SER A 313 -4.78 9.48 -11.30
N ASP A 314 -4.93 8.47 -12.19
CA ASP A 314 -6.25 7.92 -12.55
C ASP A 314 -7.01 7.34 -11.33
N ALA A 315 -6.29 6.66 -10.44
CA ALA A 315 -6.90 6.14 -9.22
C ALA A 315 -7.36 7.28 -8.31
N LEU A 316 -6.53 8.29 -8.09
CA LEU A 316 -6.84 9.45 -7.26
C LEU A 316 -8.06 10.21 -7.79
N ASP A 317 -8.15 10.44 -9.10
CA ASP A 317 -9.28 11.11 -9.71
C ASP A 317 -10.59 10.36 -9.48
N GLN A 318 -10.60 9.04 -9.61
CA GLN A 318 -11.78 8.24 -9.34
C GLN A 318 -12.24 8.33 -7.87
N PHE A 319 -11.32 8.42 -6.90
CA PHE A 319 -11.67 8.61 -5.49
C PHE A 319 -12.11 10.04 -5.16
N ARG A 320 -11.62 11.06 -5.90
CA ARG A 320 -12.13 12.44 -5.80
C ARG A 320 -13.55 12.56 -6.33
N GLU A 321 -13.84 11.93 -7.48
CA GLU A 321 -15.18 11.94 -8.08
C GLU A 321 -16.19 11.10 -7.29
N ARG A 322 -15.76 10.02 -6.69
CA ARG A 322 -16.58 9.02 -6.00
C ARG A 322 -16.00 8.74 -4.61
N PRO A 323 -16.06 9.72 -3.71
CA PRO A 323 -15.43 9.59 -2.40
C PRO A 323 -16.03 8.43 -1.62
N LEU A 324 -15.17 7.78 -0.84
CA LEU A 324 -15.52 6.68 0.04
C LEU A 324 -15.61 7.20 1.47
N ASP A 325 -16.83 7.26 2.01
CA ASP A 325 -17.07 7.64 3.40
C ASP A 325 -16.79 6.47 4.35
N GLY A 326 -16.22 6.76 5.51
CA GLY A 326 -15.91 5.77 6.53
C GLY A 326 -17.13 4.98 7.04
N ARG A 327 -18.37 5.49 6.86
CA ARG A 327 -19.61 4.72 7.12
C ARG A 327 -19.72 3.47 6.26
N SER A 328 -18.96 3.40 5.16
CA SER A 328 -18.85 2.22 4.31
C SER A 328 -18.03 1.09 4.93
N LEU A 329 -17.30 1.38 6.01
CA LEU A 329 -16.47 0.41 6.72
C LEU A 329 -17.23 -0.33 7.80
N GLU A 330 -16.70 -1.49 8.16
CA GLU A 330 -17.03 -2.25 9.35
C GLU A 330 -15.77 -2.88 9.94
N VAL A 331 -15.74 -3.02 11.26
CA VAL A 331 -14.63 -3.67 11.99
C VAL A 331 -14.93 -5.16 12.10
N VAL A 332 -13.97 -6.01 11.73
CA VAL A 332 -14.12 -7.45 11.90
C VAL A 332 -13.67 -7.92 13.26
N LYS A 333 -14.23 -9.04 13.73
CA LYS A 333 -13.83 -9.65 15.00
C LYS A 333 -12.34 -9.98 14.99
N PRO A 334 -11.54 -9.45 15.94
CA PRO A 334 -10.12 -9.76 16.05
C PRO A 334 -9.85 -11.28 16.12
N TRP A 335 -8.71 -11.73 15.60
CA TRP A 335 -8.32 -13.14 15.67
C TRP A 335 -7.91 -13.56 17.08
N ARG A 336 -7.31 -12.63 17.82
CA ARG A 336 -6.84 -12.85 19.19
C ARG A 336 -7.45 -11.81 20.13
N ARG A 337 -7.29 -12.03 21.44
CA ARG A 337 -7.75 -11.09 22.46
C ARG A 337 -7.04 -9.75 22.29
N ILE A 338 -7.77 -8.68 22.62
CA ILE A 338 -7.19 -7.35 22.74
C ILE A 338 -6.37 -7.32 24.03
N VAL A 339 -5.08 -6.97 23.89
CA VAL A 339 -4.15 -6.76 24.99
C VAL A 339 -4.27 -5.30 25.42
N ARG A 340 -4.43 -5.06 26.70
CA ARG A 340 -4.46 -3.71 27.31
C ARG A 340 -3.10 -3.43 27.92
N CYS A 341 -2.68 -2.18 27.91
CA CYS A 341 -1.42 -1.70 28.49
C CYS A 341 -1.64 -0.88 29.77
#